data_a33edee0255f5fdcb74eba711883f133
#
_entry.id   a33edee0255f5fdcb74eba711883f133
#
_cell.length_a   1.000
_cell.length_b   1.000
_cell.length_c   1.000
_cell.angle_alpha   90.00
_cell.angle_beta   90.00
_cell.angle_gamma   90.00
#
_symmetry.space_group_name_H-M   'P 1'
#
loop_
_entity.id
_entity.type
_entity.pdbx_description
1 polymer ?
#
loop_
_entity_poly.entity_id
_entity_poly.type
_entity_poly.pdbx_seq_one_letter_code
_entity_poly.pdbx_strand_id
1 'polypeptide(L)'
;MNTTFTKVSVGLLLAGCSLITTQANAQLIKYESKDSLNGKPKISSALIGRLKLNGIYDISGNLHGNSSFLIHENDVFGRNKPAFWVDMRQSQLRFTTTTQLKNGKEIRSMLEGDFEGGPNRTSLFRLRHAWIKYNNFTLGQNWSTFGDPDLWPASLLDWDGPTGMVLSRRIQLNYRNKFNPKGKAGYEVAVEQMEPRRLFDYTSSVDLGVDYAPRRMPDMIGALRYDYDNGGFMKVAGIYRNIGYDSKNVLDNATDYKFKSANGWGVTGMASIFFNKKSGLVNNLQAQFNVGKGISDYFLAVGGSGLDGFANENKLGELDLLNVHSGFISYQRFWTPKFHTMVIASYNHFSGAEATASPWNEMTNYHFTLNFSYNILDNLMAGFEPQIGYKELHLDQGIKKGKDAVRINFGMLYNF
;
A
#
# COMPACT_ATOMS: atom_id res chain seq x y z
N MET A 1 -19.83 19.00 -46.51
CA MET A 1 -18.60 18.88 -45.68
C MET A 1 -18.96 18.10 -44.45
N ASN A 2 -18.75 16.79 -44.49
CA ASN A 2 -19.06 15.87 -43.38
C ASN A 2 -17.79 15.64 -42.59
N THR A 3 -17.74 16.11 -41.38
CA THR A 3 -16.69 15.76 -40.41
C THR A 3 -17.09 14.55 -39.62
N THR A 4 -16.46 13.43 -39.94
CA THR A 4 -16.62 12.13 -39.24
C THR A 4 -15.83 12.19 -37.95
N PHE A 5 -16.52 12.21 -36.82
CA PHE A 5 -15.90 12.00 -35.48
C PHE A 5 -15.55 10.54 -35.32
N THR A 6 -14.27 10.24 -35.33
CA THR A 6 -13.75 8.90 -35.00
C THR A 6 -13.85 8.69 -33.50
N LYS A 7 -14.69 7.77 -33.05
CA LYS A 7 -14.77 7.32 -31.66
C LYS A 7 -13.49 6.55 -31.33
N VAL A 8 -12.62 7.16 -30.57
CA VAL A 8 -11.47 6.46 -29.94
C VAL A 8 -11.99 5.73 -28.72
N SER A 9 -12.08 4.43 -28.80
CA SER A 9 -12.35 3.54 -27.66
C SER A 9 -11.07 3.49 -26.82
N VAL A 10 -11.03 4.24 -25.72
CA VAL A 10 -9.97 4.18 -24.72
C VAL A 10 -10.21 2.96 -23.84
N GLY A 11 -9.48 1.88 -24.11
CA GLY A 11 -9.39 0.72 -23.22
C GLY A 11 -8.72 1.11 -21.92
N LEU A 12 -9.50 1.27 -20.84
CA LEU A 12 -9.00 1.43 -19.49
C LEU A 12 -8.34 0.12 -19.03
N LEU A 13 -7.02 0.13 -18.94
CA LEU A 13 -6.23 -0.88 -18.22
C LEU A 13 -5.04 -0.17 -17.58
N LEU A 14 -5.30 0.46 -16.44
CA LEU A 14 -4.27 0.99 -15.55
C LEU A 14 -4.39 0.32 -14.19
N ALA A 15 -3.64 -0.75 -14.00
CA ALA A 15 -3.31 -1.22 -12.66
C ALA A 15 -2.22 -0.30 -12.10
N GLY A 16 -2.53 0.39 -11.04
CA GLY A 16 -1.55 1.10 -10.22
C GLY A 16 -1.69 2.61 -10.25
N CYS A 17 -2.29 3.16 -9.20
CA CYS A 17 -2.39 4.59 -8.89
C CYS A 17 -2.86 5.45 -10.07
N SER A 18 -4.03 5.16 -10.58
CA SER A 18 -4.75 6.13 -11.39
C SER A 18 -5.33 7.20 -10.46
N LEU A 19 -4.46 8.13 -10.04
CA LEU A 19 -4.98 9.46 -9.78
C LEU A 19 -5.84 9.81 -11.01
N ILE A 20 -7.14 10.03 -10.82
CA ILE A 20 -8.00 10.64 -11.83
C ILE A 20 -7.55 12.10 -11.95
N THR A 21 -6.37 12.29 -12.48
CA THR A 21 -5.98 13.50 -13.13
C THR A 21 -6.24 13.24 -14.60
N THR A 22 -7.03 14.10 -15.24
CA THR A 22 -6.94 14.30 -16.69
C THR A 22 -5.50 14.09 -17.08
N GLN A 23 -5.23 13.14 -17.98
CA GLN A 23 -3.87 12.89 -18.47
C GLN A 23 -3.40 14.16 -19.20
N ALA A 24 -2.97 15.16 -18.45
CA ALA A 24 -2.01 16.09 -18.95
C ALA A 24 -0.80 15.25 -19.37
N ASN A 25 -0.22 15.50 -20.54
CA ASN A 25 0.90 14.77 -21.11
C ASN A 25 2.17 14.92 -20.24
N ALA A 26 2.13 14.46 -19.01
CA ALA A 26 3.23 14.46 -18.07
C ALA A 26 4.18 13.31 -18.42
N GLN A 27 4.89 13.42 -19.52
CA GLN A 27 5.90 12.47 -19.97
C GLN A 27 7.17 13.24 -20.26
N LEU A 28 8.20 13.02 -19.42
CA LEU A 28 9.50 13.65 -19.60
C LEU A 28 10.13 13.27 -20.96
N ILE A 29 10.01 12.00 -21.33
CA ILE A 29 10.47 11.46 -22.61
C ILE A 29 9.44 10.44 -23.09
N LYS A 30 8.99 10.60 -24.33
CA LYS A 30 8.19 9.61 -25.04
C LYS A 30 8.95 9.12 -26.26
N TYR A 31 9.02 7.81 -26.44
CA TYR A 31 9.58 7.18 -27.64
C TYR A 31 8.53 6.28 -28.28
N GLU A 32 8.39 6.40 -29.59
CA GLU A 32 7.60 5.51 -30.43
C GLU A 32 8.46 5.05 -31.63
N SER A 33 8.53 3.74 -31.85
CA SER A 33 9.28 3.20 -32.99
C SER A 33 8.62 3.64 -34.28
N LYS A 34 9.45 3.88 -35.32
CA LYS A 34 8.97 4.16 -36.69
C LYS A 34 8.24 2.95 -37.29
N ASP A 35 8.69 1.74 -36.94
CA ASP A 35 8.01 0.51 -37.34
C ASP A 35 6.67 0.40 -36.62
N SER A 36 5.63 0.05 -37.37
CA SER A 36 4.29 -0.18 -36.86
C SER A 36 3.88 -1.64 -37.02
N LEU A 37 3.05 -2.12 -36.10
CA LEU A 37 2.43 -3.43 -36.15
C LEU A 37 0.96 -3.30 -35.75
N ASN A 38 0.05 -3.81 -36.57
CA ASN A 38 -1.39 -3.69 -36.33
C ASN A 38 -1.87 -2.24 -36.15
N GLY A 39 -1.27 -1.28 -36.88
CA GLY A 39 -1.63 0.14 -36.81
C GLY A 39 -1.14 0.89 -35.57
N LYS A 40 -0.27 0.29 -34.79
CA LYS A 40 0.36 0.89 -33.60
C LYS A 40 1.88 0.84 -33.70
N PRO A 41 2.61 1.78 -33.08
CA PRO A 41 4.07 1.67 -32.99
C PRO A 41 4.45 0.30 -32.39
N LYS A 42 5.44 -0.38 -32.99
CA LYS A 42 5.90 -1.68 -32.51
C LYS A 42 6.41 -1.63 -31.08
N ILE A 43 7.08 -0.54 -30.72
CA ILE A 43 7.55 -0.27 -29.35
C ILE A 43 7.13 1.16 -28.99
N SER A 44 6.48 1.31 -27.85
CA SER A 44 6.21 2.60 -27.22
C SER A 44 6.81 2.61 -25.83
N SER A 45 7.56 3.66 -25.48
CA SER A 45 8.18 3.80 -24.15
C SER A 45 7.93 5.20 -23.62
N ALA A 46 7.82 5.34 -22.30
CA ALA A 46 7.69 6.63 -21.64
C ALA A 46 8.49 6.65 -20.34
N LEU A 47 9.20 7.77 -20.12
CA LEU A 47 9.77 8.13 -18.82
C LEU A 47 8.89 9.24 -18.22
N ILE A 48 8.44 9.03 -17.00
CA ILE A 48 7.54 9.91 -16.27
C ILE A 48 8.22 10.28 -14.96
N GLY A 49 8.27 11.56 -14.65
CA GLY A 49 8.77 12.07 -13.38
C GLY A 49 7.63 12.56 -12.51
N ARG A 50 7.80 12.40 -11.20
CA ARG A 50 6.90 12.92 -10.18
C ARG A 50 7.73 13.52 -9.06
N LEU A 51 7.62 14.82 -8.85
CA LEU A 51 8.20 15.50 -7.70
C LEU A 51 7.15 15.63 -6.60
N LYS A 52 7.49 15.22 -5.40
CA LYS A 52 6.67 15.36 -4.20
C LYS A 52 7.46 16.08 -3.12
N LEU A 53 6.93 17.21 -2.69
CA LEU A 53 7.45 17.99 -1.57
C LEU A 53 6.43 17.96 -0.44
N ASN A 54 6.87 17.56 0.75
CA ASN A 54 6.06 17.61 1.98
C ASN A 54 6.77 18.48 3.01
N GLY A 55 6.04 19.46 3.57
CA GLY A 55 6.38 20.12 4.83
C GLY A 55 5.54 19.47 5.93
N ILE A 56 6.16 18.94 6.95
CA ILE A 56 5.54 18.11 7.99
C ILE A 56 5.77 18.76 9.34
N TYR A 57 4.71 18.98 10.10
CA TYR A 57 4.77 19.50 11.46
C TYR A 57 4.01 18.59 12.43
N ASP A 58 4.75 17.89 13.28
CA ASP A 58 4.20 17.15 14.42
C ASP A 58 3.93 18.11 15.57
N ILE A 59 2.68 18.22 15.97
CA ILE A 59 2.24 19.05 17.10
C ILE A 59 2.36 18.25 18.40
N SER A 60 1.92 16.98 18.39
CA SER A 60 2.01 16.05 19.50
C SER A 60 2.34 14.64 19.01
N GLY A 61 2.62 13.74 19.97
CA GLY A 61 3.06 12.38 19.69
C GLY A 61 4.59 12.24 19.65
N ASN A 62 5.05 11.06 19.30
CA ASN A 62 6.45 10.73 19.13
C ASN A 62 6.59 9.78 17.93
N LEU A 63 6.50 10.36 16.73
CA LEU A 63 6.50 9.63 15.44
C LEU A 63 7.88 9.51 14.80
N HIS A 64 8.94 9.77 15.57
CA HIS A 64 10.34 9.64 15.17
C HIS A 64 10.72 10.36 13.86
N GLY A 65 9.93 11.38 13.45
CA GLY A 65 10.21 12.16 12.25
C GLY A 65 10.05 11.38 10.95
N ASN A 66 9.16 10.43 10.90
CA ASN A 66 8.83 9.69 9.69
C ASN A 66 8.04 10.60 8.72
N SER A 67 8.27 10.46 7.41
CA SER A 67 7.49 11.15 6.37
C SER A 67 6.02 10.74 6.38
N SER A 68 5.72 9.56 6.88
CA SER A 68 4.39 9.00 7.00
C SER A 68 3.86 9.04 8.43
N PHE A 69 2.54 9.15 8.58
CA PHE A 69 1.88 9.18 9.89
C PHE A 69 1.66 7.75 10.41
N LEU A 70 2.72 7.13 10.94
CA LEU A 70 2.71 5.75 11.42
C LEU A 70 2.27 5.69 12.89
N ILE A 71 0.97 5.81 13.14
CA ILE A 71 0.43 5.87 14.51
C ILE A 71 0.78 4.65 15.37
N HIS A 72 0.97 3.46 14.77
CA HIS A 72 1.40 2.26 15.49
C HIS A 72 2.83 2.38 16.06
N GLU A 73 3.67 3.29 15.52
CA GLU A 73 5.00 3.60 16.04
C GLU A 73 4.98 4.65 17.17
N ASN A 74 3.82 5.31 17.43
CA ASN A 74 3.74 6.31 18.48
C ASN A 74 4.09 5.69 19.84
N ASP A 75 5.16 6.17 20.48
CA ASP A 75 5.60 5.69 21.77
C ASP A 75 4.68 6.21 22.88
N VAL A 76 3.83 5.31 23.41
CA VAL A 76 2.82 5.66 24.43
C VAL A 76 3.45 6.01 25.80
N PHE A 77 4.69 5.60 26.05
CA PHE A 77 5.44 5.88 27.28
C PHE A 77 6.36 7.11 27.13
N GLY A 78 6.66 7.49 25.90
CA GLY A 78 7.55 8.58 25.59
C GLY A 78 6.91 9.96 25.79
N ARG A 79 7.72 11.01 25.78
CA ARG A 79 7.25 12.40 25.78
C ARG A 79 6.86 12.83 24.37
N ASN A 80 5.96 13.82 24.26
CA ASN A 80 5.71 14.48 22.99
C ASN A 80 6.98 15.12 22.47
N LYS A 81 7.22 14.96 21.16
CA LYS A 81 8.37 15.53 20.45
C LYS A 81 7.88 16.35 19.26
N PRO A 82 7.40 17.59 19.48
CA PRO A 82 7.05 18.48 18.38
C PRO A 82 8.26 18.65 17.44
N ALA A 83 8.03 18.55 16.14
CA ALA A 83 9.10 18.65 15.17
C ALA A 83 8.59 19.14 13.81
N PHE A 84 9.42 19.89 13.11
CA PHE A 84 9.19 20.30 11.73
C PHE A 84 10.31 19.79 10.83
N TRP A 85 9.95 19.28 9.66
CA TRP A 85 10.90 18.92 8.61
C TRP A 85 10.25 18.98 7.23
N VAL A 86 11.11 18.89 6.22
CA VAL A 86 10.71 18.83 4.82
C VAL A 86 11.22 17.53 4.23
N ASP A 87 10.41 16.86 3.42
CA ASP A 87 10.75 15.59 2.78
C ASP A 87 10.39 15.60 1.28
N MET A 88 11.31 15.12 0.45
CA MET A 88 11.14 14.94 -0.98
C MET A 88 11.44 13.51 -1.46
N ARG A 89 11.78 12.60 -0.54
CA ARG A 89 12.26 11.23 -0.88
C ARG A 89 11.22 10.38 -1.59
N GLN A 90 9.93 10.70 -1.44
CA GLN A 90 8.83 10.05 -2.15
C GLN A 90 8.69 10.51 -3.62
N SER A 91 9.56 11.40 -4.11
CA SER A 91 9.64 11.70 -5.54
C SER A 91 9.99 10.45 -6.34
N GLN A 92 9.41 10.30 -7.54
CA GLN A 92 9.42 9.04 -8.29
C GLN A 92 9.89 9.23 -9.72
N LEU A 93 10.57 8.21 -10.22
CA LEU A 93 10.83 8.02 -11.65
C LEU A 93 10.18 6.71 -12.09
N ARG A 94 9.45 6.74 -13.20
CA ARG A 94 8.75 5.60 -13.78
C ARG A 94 9.08 5.47 -15.26
N PHE A 95 9.59 4.30 -15.64
CA PHE A 95 9.79 3.92 -17.03
C PHE A 95 8.80 2.82 -17.40
N THR A 96 8.09 3.00 -18.50
CA THR A 96 7.13 2.03 -19.03
C THR A 96 7.44 1.69 -20.47
N THR A 97 7.18 0.43 -20.87
CA THR A 97 7.24 0.02 -22.26
C THR A 97 6.00 -0.77 -22.67
N THR A 98 5.62 -0.67 -23.92
CA THR A 98 4.63 -1.53 -24.57
C THR A 98 5.21 -2.01 -25.89
N THR A 99 5.31 -3.33 -26.09
CA THR A 99 5.78 -3.96 -27.32
C THR A 99 4.63 -4.72 -27.96
N GLN A 100 4.29 -4.37 -29.20
CA GLN A 100 3.28 -5.07 -29.99
C GLN A 100 3.88 -6.36 -30.58
N LEU A 101 3.14 -7.46 -30.54
CA LEU A 101 3.53 -8.75 -31.09
C LEU A 101 2.76 -9.06 -32.39
N LYS A 102 3.34 -9.89 -33.27
CA LYS A 102 2.74 -10.28 -34.56
C LYS A 102 1.36 -10.95 -34.40
N ASN A 103 1.11 -11.61 -33.30
CA ASN A 103 -0.16 -12.28 -32.98
C ASN A 103 -1.25 -11.33 -32.43
N GLY A 104 -1.06 -10.03 -32.51
CA GLY A 104 -2.00 -9.01 -32.00
C GLY A 104 -1.96 -8.80 -30.49
N LYS A 105 -1.13 -9.54 -29.75
CA LYS A 105 -0.92 -9.37 -28.31
C LYS A 105 0.17 -8.34 -28.04
N GLU A 106 0.28 -7.95 -26.76
CA GLU A 106 1.31 -7.00 -26.33
C GLU A 106 2.02 -7.48 -25.07
N ILE A 107 3.28 -7.09 -24.95
CA ILE A 107 4.04 -7.16 -23.70
C ILE A 107 4.11 -5.75 -23.13
N ARG A 108 3.76 -5.58 -21.85
CA ARG A 108 3.95 -4.34 -21.11
C ARG A 108 4.96 -4.54 -20.01
N SER A 109 5.74 -3.51 -19.71
CA SER A 109 6.62 -3.52 -18.55
C SER A 109 6.62 -2.18 -17.83
N MET A 110 7.02 -2.20 -16.59
CA MET A 110 7.22 -1.02 -15.76
C MET A 110 8.43 -1.22 -14.85
N LEU A 111 9.21 -0.15 -14.74
CA LEU A 111 10.24 0.01 -13.72
C LEU A 111 9.99 1.35 -13.02
N GLU A 112 9.80 1.33 -11.71
CA GLU A 112 9.55 2.53 -10.91
C GLU A 112 10.37 2.51 -9.64
N GLY A 113 10.93 3.64 -9.26
CA GLY A 113 11.62 3.82 -8.00
C GLY A 113 11.40 5.21 -7.40
N ASP A 114 11.72 5.31 -6.10
CA ASP A 114 11.79 6.54 -5.33
C ASP A 114 13.11 6.58 -4.53
N PHE A 115 13.25 7.54 -3.63
CA PHE A 115 14.47 7.77 -2.83
C PHE A 115 14.25 7.47 -1.34
N GLU A 116 13.25 6.68 -0.99
CA GLU A 116 12.89 6.35 0.40
C GLU A 116 13.44 4.98 0.84
N GLY A 117 14.53 4.53 0.22
CA GLY A 117 15.13 3.19 0.45
C GLY A 117 16.05 3.08 1.67
N GLY A 118 16.43 4.19 2.30
CA GLY A 118 17.39 4.17 3.40
C GLY A 118 16.76 4.33 4.78
N PRO A 119 17.48 3.91 5.84
CA PRO A 119 17.06 4.15 7.21
C PRO A 119 17.24 5.64 7.58
N ASN A 120 16.60 6.08 8.66
CA ASN A 120 16.88 7.36 9.33
C ASN A 120 16.93 8.58 8.40
N ARG A 121 15.96 8.73 7.49
CA ARG A 121 15.85 9.86 6.53
C ARG A 121 16.98 9.93 5.49
N THR A 122 17.76 8.90 5.29
CA THR A 122 18.70 8.84 4.17
C THR A 122 17.95 8.72 2.85
N SER A 123 18.51 9.32 1.79
CA SER A 123 17.94 9.29 0.44
C SER A 123 18.63 8.22 -0.38
N LEU A 124 18.18 6.96 -0.25
CA LEU A 124 18.66 5.86 -1.09
C LEU A 124 17.56 5.45 -2.08
N PHE A 125 17.98 5.05 -3.27
CA PHE A 125 17.04 4.54 -4.28
C PHE A 125 16.31 3.30 -3.77
N ARG A 126 14.97 3.28 -3.92
CA ARG A 126 14.10 2.15 -3.57
C ARG A 126 13.35 1.68 -4.81
N LEU A 127 13.50 0.40 -5.14
CA LEU A 127 12.68 -0.21 -6.19
C LEU A 127 11.23 -0.34 -5.71
N ARG A 128 10.31 0.30 -6.41
CA ARG A 128 8.87 0.23 -6.11
C ARG A 128 8.17 -0.81 -6.95
N HIS A 129 8.32 -0.71 -8.26
CA HIS A 129 7.73 -1.62 -9.24
C HIS A 129 8.78 -2.07 -10.25
N ALA A 130 8.78 -3.37 -10.55
CA ALA A 130 9.56 -3.98 -11.63
C ALA A 130 8.79 -5.20 -12.12
N TRP A 131 7.99 -5.05 -13.17
CA TRP A 131 7.15 -6.13 -13.65
C TRP A 131 7.02 -6.16 -15.16
N ILE A 132 6.70 -7.36 -15.66
CA ILE A 132 6.35 -7.64 -17.05
C ILE A 132 4.95 -8.24 -17.07
N LYS A 133 4.10 -7.77 -17.98
CA LYS A 133 2.76 -8.28 -18.24
C LYS A 133 2.66 -8.81 -19.65
N TYR A 134 2.19 -10.04 -19.76
CA TYR A 134 1.85 -10.67 -21.05
C TYR A 134 0.46 -11.34 -20.93
N ASN A 135 -0.48 -10.94 -21.77
CA ASN A 135 -1.89 -11.34 -21.66
C ASN A 135 -2.44 -11.09 -20.25
N ASN A 136 -2.87 -12.19 -19.62
CA ASN A 136 -3.49 -12.21 -18.30
C ASN A 136 -2.48 -12.38 -17.15
N PHE A 137 -1.21 -12.64 -17.49
CA PHE A 137 -0.15 -12.88 -16.51
C PHE A 137 0.66 -11.62 -16.25
N THR A 138 0.96 -11.37 -14.98
CA THR A 138 1.92 -10.36 -14.52
C THR A 138 2.97 -11.05 -13.66
N LEU A 139 4.25 -10.84 -13.99
CA LEU A 139 5.39 -11.38 -13.27
C LEU A 139 6.28 -10.23 -12.80
N GLY A 140 6.69 -10.23 -11.55
CA GLY A 140 7.61 -9.26 -10.95
C GLY A 140 7.01 -8.52 -9.77
N GLN A 141 7.70 -7.47 -9.29
CA GLN A 141 7.27 -6.69 -8.14
C GLN A 141 6.16 -5.72 -8.54
N ASN A 142 4.99 -5.93 -7.96
CA ASN A 142 3.81 -5.08 -8.16
C ASN A 142 2.95 -5.03 -6.88
N TRP A 143 1.87 -4.27 -6.92
CA TRP A 143 0.86 -4.29 -5.86
C TRP A 143 0.31 -5.70 -5.68
N SER A 144 0.21 -6.11 -4.42
CA SER A 144 -0.35 -7.41 -4.03
C SER A 144 -1.78 -7.57 -4.50
N THR A 145 -2.13 -8.80 -4.89
CA THR A 145 -3.50 -9.17 -5.23
C THR A 145 -4.44 -9.14 -4.02
N PHE A 146 -3.92 -9.23 -2.79
CA PHE A 146 -4.70 -9.14 -1.57
C PHE A 146 -5.28 -7.74 -1.33
N GLY A 147 -4.59 -6.67 -1.78
CA GLY A 147 -5.12 -5.30 -1.83
C GLY A 147 -5.65 -4.92 -3.22
N ASP A 148 -5.93 -3.63 -3.42
CA ASP A 148 -6.24 -3.07 -4.74
C ASP A 148 -5.77 -1.60 -4.81
N PRO A 149 -4.86 -1.25 -5.73
CA PRO A 149 -4.37 0.13 -5.85
C PRO A 149 -5.46 1.13 -6.30
N ASP A 150 -6.53 0.67 -6.95
CA ASP A 150 -7.65 1.53 -7.35
C ASP A 150 -8.45 2.02 -6.13
N LEU A 151 -8.22 1.44 -4.95
CA LEU A 151 -8.79 1.88 -3.68
C LEU A 151 -8.01 3.03 -3.04
N TRP A 152 -6.85 3.41 -3.57
CA TRP A 152 -6.02 4.46 -3.01
C TRP A 152 -6.77 5.80 -2.98
N PRO A 153 -6.82 6.49 -1.81
CA PRO A 153 -7.43 7.83 -1.72
C PRO A 153 -6.59 8.85 -2.49
N ALA A 154 -7.09 9.27 -3.65
CA ALA A 154 -6.31 9.92 -4.72
C ALA A 154 -5.61 11.23 -4.33
N SER A 155 -6.13 11.98 -3.36
CA SER A 155 -5.62 13.30 -2.95
C SER A 155 -4.73 13.26 -1.72
N LEU A 156 -4.45 12.08 -1.18
CA LEU A 156 -3.72 11.90 0.06
C LEU A 156 -2.28 12.40 -0.08
N LEU A 157 -1.84 13.27 0.84
CA LEU A 157 -0.46 13.73 0.92
C LEU A 157 0.42 12.72 1.65
N ASP A 158 -0.11 12.05 2.65
CA ASP A 158 0.54 10.93 3.31
C ASP A 158 0.39 9.65 2.47
N TRP A 159 1.47 9.22 1.83
CA TRP A 159 1.41 8.09 0.89
C TRP A 159 1.47 6.71 1.54
N ASP A 160 1.64 6.61 2.84
CA ASP A 160 1.45 5.33 3.54
C ASP A 160 -0.01 5.12 3.98
N GLY A 161 -0.85 6.12 3.70
CA GLY A 161 -2.29 6.00 3.70
C GLY A 161 -2.95 5.75 5.05
N PRO A 162 -4.20 5.33 5.03
CA PRO A 162 -4.94 4.98 6.23
C PRO A 162 -4.31 3.78 6.96
N THR A 163 -4.19 3.84 8.29
CA THR A 163 -3.55 2.77 9.08
C THR A 163 -4.19 1.39 8.91
N GLY A 164 -5.47 1.33 8.57
CA GLY A 164 -6.21 0.08 8.33
C GLY A 164 -6.21 -0.40 6.88
N MET A 165 -5.45 0.23 5.98
CA MET A 165 -5.45 -0.11 4.55
C MET A 165 -4.52 -1.29 4.25
N VAL A 166 -5.05 -2.34 3.64
CA VAL A 166 -4.25 -3.43 3.05
C VAL A 166 -3.85 -3.02 1.64
N LEU A 167 -2.55 -2.73 1.47
CA LEU A 167 -1.92 -2.47 0.19
C LEU A 167 -0.40 -2.60 0.35
N SER A 168 0.22 -3.54 -0.32
CA SER A 168 1.67 -3.77 -0.25
C SER A 168 2.22 -4.16 -1.62
N ARG A 169 3.52 -3.97 -1.82
CA ARG A 169 4.19 -4.41 -3.05
C ARG A 169 4.86 -5.74 -2.81
N ARG A 170 4.67 -6.70 -3.76
CA ARG A 170 5.21 -8.06 -3.65
C ARG A 170 5.78 -8.52 -4.98
N ILE A 171 6.83 -9.32 -4.94
CA ILE A 171 7.25 -10.12 -6.09
C ILE A 171 6.21 -11.22 -6.25
N GLN A 172 5.59 -11.30 -7.42
CA GLN A 172 4.44 -12.17 -7.64
C GLN A 172 4.40 -12.73 -9.06
N LEU A 173 3.76 -13.87 -9.18
CA LEU A 173 3.14 -14.32 -10.42
C LEU A 173 1.63 -14.21 -10.21
N ASN A 174 1.01 -13.30 -10.93
CA ASN A 174 -0.43 -13.04 -10.89
C ASN A 174 -1.08 -13.41 -12.21
N TYR A 175 -2.23 -14.05 -12.14
CA TYR A 175 -3.14 -14.28 -13.26
C TYR A 175 -4.47 -13.60 -12.99
N ARG A 176 -4.90 -12.72 -13.91
CA ARG A 176 -6.18 -12.01 -13.84
C ARG A 176 -7.00 -12.24 -15.09
N ASN A 177 -8.27 -12.62 -14.91
CA ASN A 177 -9.19 -12.81 -16.04
C ASN A 177 -10.62 -12.39 -15.65
N LYS A 178 -11.47 -12.20 -16.67
CA LYS A 178 -12.90 -12.00 -16.51
C LYS A 178 -13.64 -13.32 -16.75
N PHE A 179 -14.73 -13.56 -16.02
CA PHE A 179 -15.59 -14.72 -16.26
C PHE A 179 -16.22 -14.68 -17.65
N ASN A 180 -16.52 -13.48 -18.12
CA ASN A 180 -16.96 -13.20 -19.48
C ASN A 180 -16.14 -12.03 -20.03
N PRO A 181 -15.55 -12.09 -21.24
CA PRO A 181 -14.73 -11.00 -21.81
C PRO A 181 -15.42 -9.64 -21.86
N LYS A 182 -16.75 -9.62 -22.03
CA LYS A 182 -17.59 -8.41 -21.99
C LYS A 182 -18.19 -8.15 -20.60
N GLY A 183 -17.97 -9.05 -19.65
CA GLY A 183 -18.53 -8.97 -18.30
C GLY A 183 -17.79 -8.00 -17.39
N LYS A 184 -18.45 -7.68 -16.29
CA LYS A 184 -17.93 -6.80 -15.22
C LYS A 184 -17.23 -7.60 -14.12
N ALA A 185 -17.58 -8.87 -13.95
CA ALA A 185 -17.03 -9.76 -12.95
C ALA A 185 -15.77 -10.47 -13.45
N GLY A 186 -14.76 -10.55 -12.59
CA GLY A 186 -13.51 -11.22 -12.86
C GLY A 186 -12.91 -11.86 -11.61
N TYR A 187 -11.83 -12.58 -11.80
CA TYR A 187 -11.07 -13.23 -10.74
C TYR A 187 -9.57 -13.01 -10.92
N GLU A 188 -8.87 -13.10 -9.82
CA GLU A 188 -7.42 -13.03 -9.76
C GLU A 188 -6.90 -14.15 -8.86
N VAL A 189 -5.78 -14.75 -9.26
CA VAL A 189 -5.02 -15.68 -8.44
C VAL A 189 -3.56 -15.30 -8.49
N ALA A 190 -2.88 -15.35 -7.36
CA ALA A 190 -1.48 -15.01 -7.29
C ALA A 190 -0.73 -15.91 -6.31
N VAL A 191 0.54 -16.11 -6.61
CA VAL A 191 1.55 -16.58 -5.67
C VAL A 191 2.53 -15.44 -5.45
N GLU A 192 2.75 -15.09 -4.18
CA GLU A 192 3.52 -13.92 -3.80
C GLU A 192 4.63 -14.29 -2.83
N GLN A 193 5.80 -13.68 -3.03
CA GLN A 193 6.90 -13.79 -2.08
C GLN A 193 6.88 -12.58 -1.16
N MET A 194 6.93 -12.83 0.14
CA MET A 194 7.21 -11.79 1.11
C MET A 194 8.71 -11.53 1.13
N GLU A 195 9.11 -10.27 1.18
CA GLU A 195 10.48 -9.95 1.54
C GLU A 195 10.77 -10.46 2.94
N PRO A 196 11.93 -11.07 3.19
CA PRO A 196 12.33 -11.42 4.54
C PRO A 196 12.46 -10.11 5.34
N ARG A 197 11.60 -9.94 6.33
CA ARG A 197 11.63 -8.81 7.26
C ARG A 197 11.88 -9.34 8.66
N ARG A 198 12.57 -8.57 9.48
CA ARG A 198 12.87 -8.93 10.85
C ARG A 198 11.58 -9.03 11.66
N LEU A 199 11.46 -10.08 12.46
CA LEU A 199 10.51 -10.12 13.56
C LEU A 199 11.08 -9.23 14.67
N PHE A 200 10.32 -8.26 15.16
CA PHE A 200 10.76 -7.48 16.31
C PHE A 200 10.60 -8.30 17.59
N ASP A 201 11.68 -8.39 18.36
CA ASP A 201 11.60 -8.80 19.74
C ASP A 201 11.48 -7.54 20.61
N TYR A 202 10.31 -7.34 21.17
CA TYR A 202 10.06 -6.19 22.03
C TYR A 202 10.53 -6.40 23.49
N THR A 203 11.07 -7.57 23.82
CA THR A 203 11.48 -7.88 25.21
C THR A 203 12.85 -7.38 25.55
N SER A 204 13.69 -7.15 24.57
CA SER A 204 15.03 -6.63 24.79
C SER A 204 15.21 -5.29 24.08
N SER A 205 15.88 -4.37 24.75
CA SER A 205 16.46 -3.17 24.12
C SER A 205 17.57 -3.52 23.12
N VAL A 206 17.86 -4.79 22.94
CA VAL A 206 18.77 -5.37 21.98
C VAL A 206 17.96 -5.87 20.80
N ASP A 207 18.20 -5.34 19.62
CA ASP A 207 17.72 -5.88 18.35
C ASP A 207 18.31 -7.29 18.19
N LEU A 208 17.58 -8.32 18.63
CA LEU A 208 18.01 -9.71 18.55
C LEU A 208 18.06 -10.22 17.09
N GLY A 209 17.72 -9.33 16.14
CA GLY A 209 17.91 -9.63 14.70
C GLY A 209 17.37 -10.98 14.30
N VAL A 210 16.17 -11.35 14.78
CA VAL A 210 15.55 -12.63 14.42
C VAL A 210 15.26 -12.59 12.93
N ASP A 211 16.17 -13.12 12.13
CA ASP A 211 15.95 -13.29 10.71
C ASP A 211 14.81 -14.29 10.50
N TYR A 212 13.97 -13.99 9.53
CA TYR A 212 12.97 -14.95 9.13
C TYR A 212 13.62 -16.27 8.72
N ALA A 213 13.03 -17.34 9.16
CA ALA A 213 13.36 -18.64 8.57
C ALA A 213 13.08 -18.63 7.07
N PRO A 214 13.86 -19.36 6.28
CA PRO A 214 13.58 -19.56 4.88
C PRO A 214 12.14 -20.02 4.69
N ARG A 215 11.38 -19.33 3.85
CA ARG A 215 9.99 -19.70 3.60
C ARG A 215 9.90 -21.03 2.87
N ARG A 216 9.00 -21.87 3.32
CA ARG A 216 8.76 -23.17 2.71
C ARG A 216 7.86 -23.08 1.48
N MET A 217 7.01 -22.04 1.40
CA MET A 217 6.07 -21.82 0.31
C MET A 217 5.74 -20.33 0.16
N PRO A 218 5.37 -19.89 -1.05
CA PRO A 218 4.88 -18.52 -1.24
C PRO A 218 3.51 -18.31 -0.57
N ASP A 219 3.15 -17.05 -0.37
CA ASP A 219 1.80 -16.67 0.02
C ASP A 219 0.86 -16.90 -1.18
N MET A 220 -0.34 -17.44 -0.94
CA MET A 220 -1.33 -17.76 -1.97
C MET A 220 -2.53 -16.84 -1.82
N ILE A 221 -2.93 -16.18 -2.91
CA ILE A 221 -4.04 -15.23 -2.92
C ILE A 221 -5.06 -15.60 -3.99
N GLY A 222 -6.33 -15.49 -3.64
CA GLY A 222 -7.45 -15.54 -4.56
C GLY A 222 -8.37 -14.34 -4.37
N ALA A 223 -8.87 -13.74 -5.47
CA ALA A 223 -9.75 -12.60 -5.40
C ALA A 223 -10.86 -12.66 -6.45
N LEU A 224 -12.00 -12.06 -6.11
CA LEU A 224 -13.12 -11.79 -6.99
C LEU A 224 -13.34 -10.29 -7.06
N ARG A 225 -13.50 -9.74 -8.27
CA ARG A 225 -13.72 -8.32 -8.50
C ARG A 225 -14.90 -8.10 -9.45
N TYR A 226 -15.71 -7.10 -9.11
CA TYR A 226 -16.80 -6.61 -9.95
C TYR A 226 -16.59 -5.13 -10.25
N ASP A 227 -16.49 -4.77 -11.54
CA ASP A 227 -16.29 -3.40 -12.01
C ASP A 227 -17.64 -2.76 -12.37
N TYR A 228 -17.92 -1.55 -11.84
CA TYR A 228 -19.09 -0.76 -12.21
C TYR A 228 -18.84 0.08 -13.46
N ASP A 229 -19.92 0.43 -14.20
CA ASP A 229 -19.82 1.27 -15.41
C ASP A 229 -19.28 2.68 -15.13
N ASN A 230 -19.47 3.17 -13.91
CA ASN A 230 -18.97 4.49 -13.50
C ASN A 230 -17.47 4.50 -13.10
N GLY A 231 -16.76 3.37 -13.25
CA GLY A 231 -15.36 3.20 -12.90
C GLY A 231 -15.11 2.80 -11.46
N GLY A 232 -16.15 2.65 -10.63
CA GLY A 232 -16.06 2.07 -9.31
C GLY A 232 -15.94 0.55 -9.37
N PHE A 233 -15.71 -0.08 -8.22
CA PHE A 233 -15.60 -1.53 -8.11
C PHE A 233 -15.94 -2.04 -6.71
N MET A 234 -16.17 -3.34 -6.63
CA MET A 234 -16.15 -4.13 -5.40
C MET A 234 -15.16 -5.28 -5.59
N LYS A 235 -14.41 -5.62 -4.53
CA LYS A 235 -13.46 -6.75 -4.53
C LYS A 235 -13.49 -7.44 -3.18
N VAL A 236 -13.41 -8.77 -3.21
CA VAL A 236 -13.14 -9.61 -2.04
C VAL A 236 -11.91 -10.44 -2.36
N ALA A 237 -10.95 -10.50 -1.43
CA ALA A 237 -9.76 -11.32 -1.58
C ALA A 237 -9.48 -12.13 -0.31
N GLY A 238 -8.95 -13.33 -0.49
CA GLY A 238 -8.46 -14.20 0.55
C GLY A 238 -6.98 -14.49 0.38
N ILE A 239 -6.25 -14.63 1.49
CA ILE A 239 -4.83 -14.97 1.53
C ILE A 239 -4.59 -16.13 2.48
N TYR A 240 -3.69 -17.04 2.07
CA TYR A 240 -3.09 -18.05 2.92
C TYR A 240 -1.58 -17.86 2.95
N ARG A 241 -0.99 -17.95 4.15
CA ARG A 241 0.43 -17.71 4.41
C ARG A 241 1.00 -18.83 5.27
N ASN A 242 2.30 -19.11 5.09
CA ASN A 242 3.05 -20.00 5.98
C ASN A 242 4.29 -19.25 6.47
N ILE A 243 4.30 -18.89 7.76
CA ILE A 243 5.26 -18.00 8.38
C ILE A 243 5.98 -18.71 9.50
N GLY A 244 7.28 -18.50 9.64
CA GLY A 244 8.07 -19.06 10.73
C GLY A 244 9.33 -18.25 11.00
N TYR A 245 10.00 -18.54 12.09
CA TYR A 245 11.30 -18.01 12.41
C TYR A 245 12.30 -19.13 12.74
N ASP A 246 13.58 -18.82 12.62
CA ASP A 246 14.67 -19.73 12.91
C ASP A 246 15.15 -19.53 14.34
N SER A 247 14.94 -20.53 15.22
CA SER A 247 15.33 -20.44 16.62
C SER A 247 16.85 -20.35 16.82
N LYS A 248 17.66 -20.76 15.86
CA LYS A 248 19.12 -20.67 15.91
C LYS A 248 19.60 -19.23 15.97
N ASN A 249 18.85 -18.30 15.38
CA ASN A 249 19.21 -16.89 15.39
C ASN A 249 18.80 -16.17 16.68
N VAL A 250 18.03 -16.82 17.54
CA VAL A 250 17.56 -16.25 18.83
C VAL A 250 18.49 -16.60 20.01
N LEU A 251 19.18 -17.75 19.91
CA LEU A 251 20.05 -18.24 20.97
C LEU A 251 21.42 -18.60 20.41
N ASP A 252 22.43 -17.80 20.67
CA ASP A 252 23.81 -18.00 20.22
C ASP A 252 24.43 -19.38 20.55
N ASN A 253 23.82 -20.16 21.42
CA ASN A 253 24.29 -21.46 21.90
C ASN A 253 23.26 -22.60 21.76
N ALA A 254 22.21 -22.43 20.94
CA ALA A 254 21.23 -23.49 20.78
C ALA A 254 21.81 -24.67 19.98
N THR A 255 22.11 -25.76 20.68
CA THR A 255 22.45 -27.05 20.06
C THR A 255 21.27 -27.67 19.33
N ASP A 256 20.05 -27.28 19.69
CA ASP A 256 18.81 -27.75 19.11
C ASP A 256 18.17 -26.70 18.21
N TYR A 257 18.42 -26.86 16.91
CA TYR A 257 17.73 -26.11 15.87
C TYR A 257 16.27 -26.55 15.78
N LYS A 258 15.34 -25.63 16.04
CA LYS A 258 13.90 -25.88 15.85
C LYS A 258 13.30 -24.84 14.94
N PHE A 259 12.67 -25.31 13.89
CA PHE A 259 11.91 -24.47 12.96
C PHE A 259 10.50 -25.03 12.83
N LYS A 260 9.52 -24.26 13.26
CA LYS A 260 8.10 -24.54 13.06
C LYS A 260 7.46 -23.35 12.35
N SER A 261 6.67 -23.64 11.34
CA SER A 261 5.87 -22.62 10.66
C SER A 261 4.46 -22.56 11.23
N ALA A 262 3.90 -21.37 11.29
CA ALA A 262 2.51 -21.10 11.62
C ALA A 262 1.73 -20.72 10.36
N ASN A 263 0.45 -21.11 10.30
CA ASN A 263 -0.41 -20.82 9.17
C ASN A 263 -1.20 -19.53 9.41
N GLY A 264 -0.87 -18.51 8.63
CA GLY A 264 -1.60 -17.25 8.59
C GLY A 264 -2.70 -17.29 7.52
N TRP A 265 -3.71 -16.49 7.72
CA TRP A 265 -4.81 -16.34 6.76
C TRP A 265 -5.44 -14.95 6.90
N GLY A 266 -6.11 -14.50 5.84
CA GLY A 266 -6.86 -13.26 5.90
C GLY A 266 -7.91 -13.16 4.82
N VAL A 267 -8.90 -12.32 5.08
CA VAL A 267 -9.93 -11.94 4.14
C VAL A 267 -10.05 -10.41 4.15
N THR A 268 -10.13 -9.82 2.96
CA THR A 268 -10.39 -8.39 2.78
C THR A 268 -11.57 -8.18 1.85
N GLY A 269 -12.45 -7.24 2.23
CA GLY A 269 -13.51 -6.72 1.39
C GLY A 269 -13.30 -5.25 1.14
N MET A 270 -13.47 -4.79 -0.11
CA MET A 270 -13.25 -3.41 -0.48
C MET A 270 -14.22 -2.93 -1.55
N ALA A 271 -14.51 -1.62 -1.53
CA ALA A 271 -15.39 -0.98 -2.51
C ALA A 271 -14.94 0.45 -2.78
N SER A 272 -15.10 0.88 -4.02
CA SER A 272 -14.97 2.26 -4.48
C SER A 272 -16.19 2.62 -5.30
N ILE A 273 -16.93 3.65 -4.89
CA ILE A 273 -18.19 4.06 -5.50
C ILE A 273 -18.10 5.54 -5.91
N PHE A 274 -18.26 5.80 -7.20
CA PHE A 274 -18.24 7.15 -7.75
C PHE A 274 -19.64 7.72 -7.90
N PHE A 275 -19.79 9.00 -7.51
CA PHE A 275 -21.03 9.77 -7.61
C PHE A 275 -20.83 10.98 -8.52
N ASN A 276 -21.92 11.47 -9.12
CA ASN A 276 -21.96 12.73 -9.87
C ASN A 276 -20.98 12.84 -11.06
N LYS A 277 -20.50 11.72 -11.60
CA LYS A 277 -19.54 11.69 -12.71
C LYS A 277 -20.02 12.44 -13.96
N LYS A 278 -21.34 12.57 -14.13
CA LYS A 278 -21.96 13.29 -15.28
C LYS A 278 -21.75 14.80 -15.23
N SER A 279 -21.54 15.37 -14.04
CA SER A 279 -21.31 16.83 -13.85
C SER A 279 -19.84 17.23 -13.95
N GLY A 280 -18.92 16.28 -14.21
CA GLY A 280 -17.46 16.52 -14.19
C GLY A 280 -16.86 16.58 -12.79
N LEU A 281 -17.70 16.55 -11.72
CA LEU A 281 -17.29 16.52 -10.32
C LEU A 281 -17.37 15.09 -9.81
N VAL A 282 -16.23 14.40 -9.75
CA VAL A 282 -16.19 12.97 -9.44
C VAL A 282 -16.01 12.78 -7.93
N ASN A 283 -17.13 12.75 -7.20
CA ASN A 283 -17.11 12.39 -5.79
C ASN A 283 -16.91 10.88 -5.63
N ASN A 284 -16.19 10.46 -4.61
CA ASN A 284 -15.85 9.06 -4.39
C ASN A 284 -16.01 8.66 -2.93
N LEU A 285 -16.67 7.54 -2.69
CA LEU A 285 -16.71 6.84 -1.40
C LEU A 285 -15.89 5.55 -1.54
N GLN A 286 -14.95 5.36 -0.63
CA GLN A 286 -14.11 4.16 -0.59
C GLN A 286 -14.16 3.54 0.80
N ALA A 287 -14.14 2.23 0.86
CA ALA A 287 -14.08 1.50 2.10
C ALA A 287 -13.30 0.20 1.93
N GLN A 288 -12.61 -0.21 2.99
CA GLN A 288 -11.96 -1.51 3.12
C GLN A 288 -12.16 -2.03 4.52
N PHE A 289 -12.41 -3.33 4.63
CA PHE A 289 -12.44 -4.05 5.89
C PHE A 289 -11.62 -5.33 5.77
N ASN A 290 -10.82 -5.63 6.79
CA ASN A 290 -9.88 -6.73 6.80
C ASN A 290 -9.98 -7.50 8.10
N VAL A 291 -9.87 -8.81 8.03
CA VAL A 291 -9.79 -9.73 9.18
C VAL A 291 -8.84 -10.85 8.85
N GLY A 292 -8.05 -11.27 9.84
CA GLY A 292 -7.12 -12.38 9.64
C GLY A 292 -6.19 -12.62 10.80
N LYS A 293 -5.19 -13.44 10.53
CA LYS A 293 -4.14 -13.82 11.48
C LYS A 293 -2.79 -13.84 10.73
N GLY A 294 -1.79 -13.09 11.24
CA GLY A 294 -0.47 -13.02 10.63
C GLY A 294 -0.46 -12.35 9.25
N ILE A 295 -1.19 -11.25 9.07
CA ILE A 295 -1.30 -10.52 7.80
C ILE A 295 -0.85 -9.05 7.89
N SER A 296 -0.24 -8.62 8.99
CA SER A 296 0.12 -7.22 9.23
C SER A 296 1.09 -6.68 8.17
N ASP A 297 1.93 -7.53 7.63
CA ASP A 297 2.92 -7.16 6.62
C ASP A 297 2.29 -6.76 5.26
N TYR A 298 1.01 -7.07 5.07
CA TYR A 298 0.23 -6.64 3.90
C TYR A 298 -0.42 -5.26 4.06
N PHE A 299 -0.38 -4.69 5.27
CA PHE A 299 -0.84 -3.32 5.50
C PHE A 299 0.17 -2.30 5.00
N LEU A 300 -0.31 -1.21 4.44
CA LEU A 300 0.54 -0.19 3.86
C LEU A 300 1.36 0.54 4.94
N ALA A 301 0.68 1.04 5.99
CA ALA A 301 1.33 1.79 7.07
C ALA A 301 2.07 0.88 8.06
N VAL A 302 1.61 -0.36 8.29
CA VAL A 302 2.12 -1.26 9.33
C VAL A 302 3.12 -2.27 8.77
N GLY A 303 3.13 -2.46 7.47
CA GLY A 303 4.00 -3.45 6.81
C GLY A 303 5.49 -3.24 7.14
N GLY A 304 6.15 -4.31 7.56
CA GLY A 304 7.55 -4.30 7.98
C GLY A 304 7.80 -4.00 9.45
N SER A 305 6.76 -3.78 10.25
CA SER A 305 6.87 -3.58 11.70
C SER A 305 7.00 -4.89 12.50
N GLY A 306 6.95 -6.06 11.84
CA GLY A 306 7.05 -7.36 12.52
C GLY A 306 5.76 -7.81 13.22
N LEU A 307 4.65 -7.09 13.05
CA LEU A 307 3.38 -7.39 13.71
C LEU A 307 2.59 -8.56 13.09
N ASP A 308 3.24 -9.44 12.35
CA ASP A 308 2.63 -10.71 11.92
C ASP A 308 2.49 -11.70 13.08
N GLY A 309 3.43 -11.67 14.03
CA GLY A 309 3.42 -12.54 15.19
C GLY A 309 4.65 -12.36 16.07
N PHE A 310 4.65 -13.03 17.22
CA PHE A 310 5.76 -13.04 18.17
C PHE A 310 6.22 -14.48 18.44
N ALA A 311 7.50 -14.62 18.79
CA ALA A 311 8.04 -15.87 19.24
C ALA A 311 7.34 -16.32 20.54
N ASN A 312 6.95 -17.61 20.61
CA ASN A 312 6.37 -18.17 21.82
C ASN A 312 7.47 -18.39 22.86
N GLU A 313 7.36 -17.80 24.05
CA GLU A 313 8.36 -17.92 25.13
C GLU A 313 8.52 -19.34 25.66
N ASN A 314 7.43 -20.10 25.67
CA ASN A 314 7.39 -21.43 26.25
C ASN A 314 7.72 -22.55 25.26
N LYS A 315 7.79 -22.20 23.95
CA LYS A 315 7.93 -23.19 22.87
C LYS A 315 8.92 -22.69 21.81
N LEU A 316 10.18 -22.99 22.03
CA LEU A 316 11.24 -22.61 21.11
C LEU A 316 10.92 -23.02 19.66
N GLY A 317 11.06 -22.08 18.72
CA GLY A 317 10.79 -22.29 17.29
C GLY A 317 9.31 -22.14 16.89
N GLU A 318 8.39 -21.95 17.83
CA GLU A 318 6.98 -21.65 17.52
C GLU A 318 6.73 -20.14 17.45
N LEU A 319 6.00 -19.73 16.43
CA LEU A 319 5.55 -18.37 16.23
C LEU A 319 4.04 -18.28 16.50
N ASP A 320 3.64 -17.45 17.45
CA ASP A 320 2.24 -17.11 17.69
C ASP A 320 1.86 -15.91 16.83
N LEU A 321 0.99 -16.15 15.85
CA LEU A 321 0.51 -15.13 14.94
C LEU A 321 -0.52 -14.24 15.64
N LEU A 322 -0.44 -12.93 15.37
CA LEU A 322 -1.42 -11.97 15.86
C LEU A 322 -2.70 -12.02 15.05
N ASN A 323 -3.84 -12.00 15.72
CA ASN A 323 -5.11 -11.71 15.09
C ASN A 323 -5.18 -10.22 14.76
N VAL A 324 -5.76 -9.89 13.62
CA VAL A 324 -5.96 -8.51 13.21
C VAL A 324 -7.34 -8.33 12.61
N HIS A 325 -7.99 -7.23 12.99
CA HIS A 325 -9.13 -6.68 12.27
C HIS A 325 -8.92 -5.17 12.10
N SER A 326 -9.27 -4.68 10.92
CA SER A 326 -8.94 -3.33 10.54
C SER A 326 -9.84 -2.84 9.42
N GLY A 327 -9.77 -1.57 9.14
CA GLY A 327 -10.43 -1.00 7.99
C GLY A 327 -10.31 0.50 7.91
N PHE A 328 -10.82 1.04 6.82
CA PHE A 328 -10.99 2.45 6.65
C PHE A 328 -12.22 2.77 5.81
N ILE A 329 -12.70 3.98 5.95
CA ILE A 329 -13.66 4.62 5.07
C ILE A 329 -13.12 6.00 4.69
N SER A 330 -13.27 6.37 3.42
CA SER A 330 -12.93 7.70 2.92
C SER A 330 -14.01 8.25 2.04
N TYR A 331 -14.24 9.56 2.14
CA TYR A 331 -15.14 10.28 1.25
C TYR A 331 -14.43 11.49 0.68
N GLN A 332 -14.30 11.53 -0.66
CA GLN A 332 -13.77 12.64 -1.42
C GLN A 332 -14.88 13.42 -2.08
N ARG A 333 -14.87 14.75 -1.92
CA ARG A 333 -15.82 15.67 -2.55
C ARG A 333 -15.09 16.72 -3.37
N PHE A 334 -15.45 16.82 -4.63
CA PHE A 334 -15.08 17.92 -5.51
C PHE A 334 -16.11 19.05 -5.35
N TRP A 335 -15.65 20.20 -4.91
CA TRP A 335 -16.43 21.44 -4.82
C TRP A 335 -16.40 22.20 -6.14
N THR A 336 -15.24 22.16 -6.78
CA THR A 336 -14.99 22.66 -8.13
C THR A 336 -14.08 21.68 -8.86
N PRO A 337 -13.85 21.81 -10.18
CA PRO A 337 -12.85 20.97 -10.87
C PRO A 337 -11.43 21.08 -10.30
N LYS A 338 -11.11 22.18 -9.61
CA LYS A 338 -9.79 22.42 -9.02
C LYS A 338 -9.73 22.16 -7.52
N PHE A 339 -10.78 22.43 -6.76
CA PHE A 339 -10.80 22.30 -5.30
C PHE A 339 -11.61 21.10 -4.85
N HIS A 340 -11.00 20.27 -4.03
CA HIS A 340 -11.64 19.11 -3.43
C HIS A 340 -11.14 18.87 -2.00
N THR A 341 -11.96 18.19 -1.24
CA THR A 341 -11.67 17.78 0.13
C THR A 341 -11.86 16.29 0.27
N MET A 342 -11.16 15.69 1.24
CA MET A 342 -11.31 14.29 1.57
C MET A 342 -11.26 14.09 3.09
N VAL A 343 -12.12 13.21 3.57
CA VAL A 343 -12.17 12.77 4.97
C VAL A 343 -11.89 11.29 5.00
N ILE A 344 -11.02 10.86 5.90
CA ILE A 344 -10.69 9.44 6.13
C ILE A 344 -10.81 9.15 7.61
N ALA A 345 -11.50 8.07 7.94
CA ALA A 345 -11.46 7.44 9.26
C ALA A 345 -10.93 6.01 9.10
N SER A 346 -9.98 5.64 9.92
CA SER A 346 -9.28 4.37 9.82
C SER A 346 -8.94 3.79 11.18
N TYR A 347 -8.85 2.50 11.26
CA TYR A 347 -8.58 1.77 12.48
C TYR A 347 -7.88 0.44 12.19
N ASN A 348 -7.02 -0.01 13.12
CA ASN A 348 -6.57 -1.40 13.21
C ASN A 348 -6.45 -1.84 14.67
N HIS A 349 -6.65 -3.14 14.88
CA HIS A 349 -6.56 -3.78 16.18
C HIS A 349 -5.81 -5.11 16.03
N PHE A 350 -4.81 -5.31 16.86
CA PHE A 350 -4.00 -6.51 16.95
C PHE A 350 -4.18 -7.14 18.33
N SER A 351 -4.34 -8.47 18.39
CA SER A 351 -4.53 -9.23 19.62
C SER A 351 -3.95 -10.62 19.52
N GLY A 352 -3.86 -11.31 20.66
CA GLY A 352 -3.34 -12.68 20.75
C GLY A 352 -1.85 -12.74 21.06
N ALA A 353 -1.32 -11.74 21.77
CA ALA A 353 0.06 -11.68 22.21
C ALA A 353 0.28 -12.17 23.66
N GLU A 354 -0.76 -12.66 24.35
CA GLU A 354 -0.74 -12.96 25.79
C GLU A 354 0.24 -14.07 26.19
N ALA A 355 0.57 -14.97 25.28
CA ALA A 355 1.49 -16.09 25.53
C ALA A 355 2.91 -15.84 25.00
N THR A 356 3.22 -14.59 24.67
CA THR A 356 4.47 -14.22 24.02
C THR A 356 5.27 -13.21 24.82
N ALA A 357 6.53 -13.03 24.47
CA ALA A 357 7.40 -11.99 25.02
C ALA A 357 6.99 -10.54 24.66
N SER A 358 5.79 -10.33 24.15
CA SER A 358 5.28 -9.01 23.81
C SER A 358 5.07 -8.16 25.07
N PRO A 359 5.43 -6.87 25.06
CA PRO A 359 5.17 -5.97 26.16
C PRO A 359 3.70 -5.53 26.27
N TRP A 360 2.84 -6.04 25.40
CA TRP A 360 1.40 -5.76 25.36
C TRP A 360 0.62 -6.96 24.82
N ASN A 361 -0.62 -7.10 25.26
CA ASN A 361 -1.54 -8.17 24.85
C ASN A 361 -2.36 -7.77 23.62
N GLU A 362 -2.75 -6.49 23.57
CA GLU A 362 -3.52 -5.92 22.46
C GLU A 362 -2.99 -4.53 22.11
N MET A 363 -3.07 -4.18 20.82
CA MET A 363 -2.78 -2.84 20.31
C MET A 363 -3.89 -2.37 19.40
N THR A 364 -4.42 -1.17 19.69
CA THR A 364 -5.43 -0.52 18.87
C THR A 364 -4.91 0.82 18.37
N ASN A 365 -5.10 1.11 17.10
CA ASN A 365 -4.76 2.38 16.50
C ASN A 365 -5.97 2.96 15.78
N TYR A 366 -6.26 4.24 16.03
CA TYR A 366 -7.23 5.04 15.31
C TYR A 366 -6.49 6.13 14.54
N HIS A 367 -6.94 6.41 13.33
CA HIS A 367 -6.35 7.44 12.48
C HIS A 367 -7.46 8.17 11.71
N PHE A 368 -7.49 9.48 11.85
CA PHE A 368 -8.39 10.38 11.15
C PHE A 368 -7.58 11.39 10.33
N THR A 369 -7.93 11.56 9.05
CA THR A 369 -7.30 12.49 8.13
C THR A 369 -8.35 13.39 7.50
N LEU A 370 -8.08 14.69 7.47
CA LEU A 370 -8.81 15.66 6.68
C LEU A 370 -7.86 16.25 5.65
N ASN A 371 -8.22 16.21 4.38
CA ASN A 371 -7.38 16.70 3.30
C ASN A 371 -8.09 17.79 2.50
N PHE A 372 -7.35 18.85 2.18
CA PHE A 372 -7.76 19.95 1.31
C PHE A 372 -6.76 20.00 0.16
N SER A 373 -7.21 19.81 -1.06
CA SER A 373 -6.36 19.81 -2.24
C SER A 373 -6.83 20.78 -3.30
N TYR A 374 -5.88 21.45 -3.93
CA TYR A 374 -6.12 22.40 -5.00
C TYR A 374 -5.21 22.11 -6.21
N ASN A 375 -5.83 21.83 -7.34
CA ASN A 375 -5.14 21.67 -8.63
C ASN A 375 -4.81 23.04 -9.20
N ILE A 376 -3.58 23.51 -9.02
CA ILE A 376 -3.07 24.77 -9.54
C ILE A 376 -3.07 24.67 -11.08
N LEU A 377 -2.51 23.57 -11.60
CA LEU A 377 -2.50 23.16 -12.99
C LEU A 377 -2.96 21.70 -13.08
N ASP A 378 -3.19 21.19 -14.27
CA ASP A 378 -3.59 19.78 -14.49
C ASP A 378 -2.54 18.78 -13.96
N ASN A 379 -1.28 19.18 -13.88
CA ASN A 379 -0.15 18.37 -13.45
C ASN A 379 0.53 18.89 -12.16
N LEU A 380 -0.01 19.96 -11.53
CA LEU A 380 0.50 20.54 -10.29
C LEU A 380 -0.61 20.68 -9.27
N MET A 381 -0.50 19.98 -8.16
CA MET A 381 -1.41 20.02 -7.03
C MET A 381 -0.70 20.53 -5.78
N ALA A 382 -1.36 21.36 -4.99
CA ALA A 382 -0.97 21.68 -3.62
C ALA A 382 -2.06 21.21 -2.64
N GLY A 383 -1.65 20.88 -1.42
CA GLY A 383 -2.58 20.37 -0.42
C GLY A 383 -2.17 20.71 1.01
N PHE A 384 -3.15 20.63 1.89
CA PHE A 384 -3.06 20.77 3.33
C PHE A 384 -3.80 19.61 3.99
N GLU A 385 -3.14 18.91 4.92
CA GLU A 385 -3.65 17.65 5.47
C GLU A 385 -3.36 17.53 6.96
N PRO A 386 -4.27 17.98 7.85
CA PRO A 386 -4.22 17.66 9.26
C PRO A 386 -4.60 16.19 9.48
N GLN A 387 -3.86 15.54 10.40
CA GLN A 387 -4.03 14.16 10.79
C GLN A 387 -4.04 14.06 12.32
N ILE A 388 -4.92 13.21 12.84
CA ILE A 388 -5.02 12.90 14.27
C ILE A 388 -5.03 11.39 14.41
N GLY A 389 -4.21 10.87 15.29
CA GLY A 389 -4.16 9.47 15.62
C GLY A 389 -4.19 9.23 17.12
N TYR A 390 -4.62 8.03 17.51
CA TYR A 390 -4.58 7.57 18.88
C TYR A 390 -4.14 6.11 18.89
N LYS A 391 -3.11 5.79 19.69
CA LYS A 391 -2.65 4.43 19.94
C LYS A 391 -2.98 4.05 21.35
N GLU A 392 -3.57 2.85 21.55
CA GLU A 392 -3.84 2.24 22.86
C GLU A 392 -3.17 0.87 22.92
N LEU A 393 -2.49 0.61 24.04
CA LEU A 393 -1.93 -0.69 24.39
C LEU A 393 -2.65 -1.24 25.60
N HIS A 394 -3.04 -2.50 25.55
CA HIS A 394 -3.47 -3.26 26.71
C HIS A 394 -2.25 -4.08 27.18
N LEU A 395 -1.82 -3.77 28.39
CA LEU A 395 -0.70 -4.43 29.07
C LEU A 395 -1.22 -5.50 30.01
N ASP A 396 -0.30 -6.26 30.60
CA ASP A 396 -0.62 -7.21 31.66
C ASP A 396 -1.41 -6.56 32.79
N GLN A 397 -2.14 -7.39 33.54
CA GLN A 397 -3.00 -6.99 34.69
C GLN A 397 -4.10 -5.98 34.31
N GLY A 398 -4.50 -5.92 33.03
CA GLY A 398 -5.58 -5.04 32.58
C GLY A 398 -5.21 -3.56 32.51
N ILE A 399 -3.94 -3.22 32.58
CA ILE A 399 -3.47 -1.83 32.46
C ILE A 399 -3.61 -1.38 31.01
N LYS A 400 -4.25 -0.21 30.82
CA LYS A 400 -4.33 0.45 29.52
C LYS A 400 -3.44 1.67 29.48
N LYS A 401 -2.72 1.83 28.38
CA LYS A 401 -1.91 3.03 28.08
C LYS A 401 -2.26 3.53 26.69
N GLY A 402 -2.58 4.80 26.58
CA GLY A 402 -2.92 5.42 25.31
C GLY A 402 -2.20 6.75 25.12
N LYS A 403 -2.00 7.12 23.84
CA LYS A 403 -1.38 8.38 23.45
C LYS A 403 -1.88 8.85 22.10
N ASP A 404 -2.20 10.11 22.03
CA ASP A 404 -2.51 10.81 20.77
C ASP A 404 -1.23 11.21 20.00
N ALA A 405 -1.42 11.46 18.74
CA ALA A 405 -0.49 12.17 17.88
C ALA A 405 -1.27 13.09 16.94
N VAL A 406 -0.76 14.29 16.73
CA VAL A 406 -1.35 15.30 15.84
C VAL A 406 -0.28 15.80 14.90
N ARG A 407 -0.56 15.77 13.62
CA ARG A 407 0.33 16.18 12.53
C ARG A 407 -0.38 17.10 11.55
N ILE A 408 0.36 18.01 10.96
CA ILE A 408 -0.06 18.81 9.81
C ILE A 408 0.92 18.55 8.68
N ASN A 409 0.41 18.16 7.51
CA ASN A 409 1.17 18.07 6.27
C ASN A 409 0.78 19.22 5.34
N PHE A 410 1.78 19.80 4.70
CA PHE A 410 1.63 20.66 3.53
C PHE A 410 2.36 19.97 2.39
N GLY A 411 1.73 19.83 1.23
CA GLY A 411 2.36 19.10 0.15
C GLY A 411 2.16 19.76 -1.21
N MET A 412 3.14 19.54 -2.07
CA MET A 412 3.04 19.83 -3.50
C MET A 412 3.41 18.57 -4.30
N LEU A 413 2.63 18.29 -5.33
CA LEU A 413 2.84 17.18 -6.25
C LEU A 413 2.86 17.71 -7.68
N TYR A 414 3.99 17.51 -8.36
CA TYR A 414 4.17 17.89 -9.76
C TYR A 414 4.51 16.66 -10.60
N ASN A 415 3.70 16.39 -11.63
CA ASN A 415 3.93 15.32 -12.59
C ASN A 415 4.46 15.89 -13.91
N PHE A 416 5.53 15.31 -14.48
CA PHE A 416 6.17 15.79 -15.71
C PHE A 416 6.74 14.67 -16.54
#